data_b0498f6509bfbb16e4259f1b5fe03872
#
_entry.id   b0498f6509bfbb16e4259f1b5fe03872
#
_cell.length_a   1.000
_cell.length_b   1.000
_cell.length_c   1.000
_cell.angle_alpha   90.00
_cell.angle_beta   90.00
_cell.angle_gamma   90.00
#
_symmetry.space_group_name_H-M   'P 1'
#
loop_
_entity.id
_entity.type
_entity.pdbx_description
1 polymer ?
#
loop_
_entity_poly.entity_id
_entity_poly.type
_entity_poly.pdbx_seq_one_letter_code
_entity_poly.pdbx_strand_id
1 'polypeptide(L)'
;MFAGASLDENSGAFCELKANFFRLILTKAEVCGLTWDDVDLEHGFVNITHQLQYNNVGKDACQYQILTPKSKSGVRNVPLSNAARDALMEQMKNQIEMDKKTEIEIDGYKDFVFSNRQNKPFITQTIGRILNRIVDDYNSDIKKFGGTIKPLPHIHPHLLRHTSCSRMAEAGVVPRTLQDIMGHASMKMTMELYNHVTDERLTNEIQKLNNRRIS
;
A
#
# COMPACT_ATOMS: atom_id res chain seq x y z
N MET A 1 -27.21 -2.84 1.73
CA MET A 1 -27.70 -3.90 2.61
C MET A 1 -26.95 -5.18 2.24
N PHE A 2 -25.79 -5.42 2.85
CA PHE A 2 -25.02 -6.65 2.68
C PHE A 2 -25.24 -7.48 3.96
N ALA A 3 -26.18 -8.42 3.87
CA ALA A 3 -26.50 -9.31 4.96
C ALA A 3 -25.77 -10.64 4.75
N GLY A 4 -24.93 -11.02 5.72
CA GLY A 4 -24.84 -12.36 6.26
C GLY A 4 -24.27 -13.47 5.37
N ALA A 5 -22.96 -13.49 5.21
CA ALA A 5 -22.23 -14.74 5.13
C ALA A 5 -21.27 -14.76 6.33
N SER A 6 -21.42 -15.75 7.20
CA SER A 6 -20.51 -16.01 8.30
C SER A 6 -19.17 -16.44 7.73
N LEU A 7 -18.36 -15.45 7.43
CA LEU A 7 -16.94 -15.65 7.15
C LEU A 7 -16.30 -15.91 8.51
N ASP A 8 -15.50 -16.96 8.59
CA ASP A 8 -14.60 -17.19 9.71
C ASP A 8 -14.02 -15.85 10.18
N GLU A 9 -14.31 -15.47 11.43
CA GLU A 9 -13.96 -14.15 12.01
C GLU A 9 -12.45 -13.83 11.87
N ASN A 10 -11.62 -14.85 11.67
CA ASN A 10 -10.19 -14.72 11.40
C ASN A 10 -9.79 -14.48 9.94
N SER A 11 -10.66 -14.72 8.96
CA SER A 11 -10.31 -14.54 7.55
C SER A 11 -10.79 -13.21 6.98
N GLY A 12 -11.94 -12.70 7.42
CA GLY A 12 -12.57 -11.49 6.90
C GLY A 12 -11.85 -10.20 7.33
N ALA A 13 -11.62 -10.01 8.62
CA ALA A 13 -10.92 -8.84 9.16
C ALA A 13 -9.48 -8.77 8.64
N PHE A 14 -8.80 -9.90 8.55
CA PHE A 14 -7.44 -9.98 8.00
C PHE A 14 -7.36 -9.71 6.49
N CYS A 15 -8.45 -9.93 5.75
CA CYS A 15 -8.54 -9.64 4.32
C CYS A 15 -8.87 -8.17 4.05
N GLU A 16 -9.78 -7.55 4.81
CA GLU A 16 -10.09 -6.11 4.73
C GLU A 16 -8.92 -5.23 5.14
N LEU A 17 -8.22 -5.61 6.20
CA LEU A 17 -7.02 -4.93 6.66
C LEU A 17 -5.96 -4.87 5.56
N LYS A 18 -5.73 -6.01 4.88
CA LYS A 18 -4.75 -6.11 3.80
C LYS A 18 -5.16 -5.34 2.56
N ALA A 19 -6.43 -5.35 2.18
CA ALA A 19 -6.94 -4.60 1.04
C ALA A 19 -6.85 -3.08 1.25
N ASN A 20 -7.12 -2.59 2.46
CA ASN A 20 -6.98 -1.18 2.81
C ASN A 20 -5.52 -0.74 2.89
N PHE A 21 -4.61 -1.63 3.28
CA PHE A 21 -3.18 -1.35 3.36
C PHE A 21 -2.53 -1.11 2.00
N PHE A 22 -2.99 -1.80 0.95
CA PHE A 22 -2.52 -1.58 -0.42
C PHE A 22 -2.96 -0.24 -1.03
N ARG A 23 -3.81 0.52 -0.36
CA ARG A 23 -4.01 1.95 -0.67
C ARG A 23 -2.84 2.83 -0.26
N LEU A 24 -1.90 2.29 0.52
CA LEU A 24 -0.64 2.95 0.78
C LEU A 24 0.23 2.91 -0.48
N ILE A 25 0.81 4.05 -0.77
CA ILE A 25 1.66 4.32 -1.94
C ILE A 25 3.04 3.69 -1.77
N LEU A 26 3.16 2.69 -0.91
CA LEU A 26 4.42 2.04 -0.57
C LEU A 26 4.78 0.94 -1.54
N THR A 27 6.06 0.73 -1.73
CA THR A 27 6.58 -0.46 -2.41
C THR A 27 6.49 -1.70 -1.50
N LYS A 28 6.56 -2.90 -2.07
CA LYS A 28 6.56 -4.15 -1.29
C LYS A 28 7.64 -4.18 -0.21
N ALA A 29 8.82 -3.69 -0.55
CA ALA A 29 9.98 -3.72 0.34
C ALA A 29 9.85 -2.69 1.47
N GLU A 30 9.25 -1.52 1.21
CA GLU A 30 8.89 -0.53 2.23
C GLU A 30 7.84 -1.08 3.19
N VAL A 31 6.79 -1.74 2.66
CA VAL A 31 5.76 -2.40 3.49
C VAL A 31 6.36 -3.46 4.41
N CYS A 32 7.26 -4.30 3.87
CA CYS A 32 7.89 -5.35 4.67
C CYS A 32 8.83 -4.79 5.75
N GLY A 33 9.46 -3.63 5.48
CA GLY A 33 10.38 -2.97 6.40
C GLY A 33 9.71 -2.07 7.43
N LEU A 34 8.43 -1.75 7.27
CA LEU A 34 7.74 -0.79 8.12
C LEU A 34 7.72 -1.25 9.58
N THR A 35 8.21 -0.38 10.48
CA THR A 35 8.17 -0.54 11.93
C THR A 35 7.15 0.40 12.56
N TRP A 36 6.77 0.17 13.81
CA TRP A 36 5.87 1.09 14.51
C TRP A 36 6.51 2.44 14.82
N ASP A 37 7.84 2.51 14.90
CA ASP A 37 8.58 3.76 15.05
C ASP A 37 8.47 4.66 13.80
N ASP A 38 8.17 4.08 12.63
CA ASP A 38 7.93 4.84 11.39
C ASP A 38 6.52 5.41 11.29
N VAL A 39 5.58 4.98 12.14
CA VAL A 39 4.15 5.29 12.01
C VAL A 39 3.73 6.35 13.01
N ASP A 40 3.43 7.54 12.53
CA ASP A 40 2.86 8.63 13.31
C ASP A 40 1.34 8.67 13.10
N LEU A 41 0.61 7.98 13.97
CA LEU A 41 -0.86 7.96 13.93
C LEU A 41 -1.47 9.27 14.43
N GLU A 42 -0.77 10.05 15.23
CA GLU A 42 -1.25 11.32 15.75
C GLU A 42 -1.30 12.37 14.64
N HIS A 43 -0.20 12.55 13.92
CA HIS A 43 -0.10 13.53 12.84
C HIS A 43 -0.50 12.95 11.47
N GLY A 44 -0.72 11.63 11.38
CA GLY A 44 -1.21 10.97 10.18
C GLY A 44 -0.16 10.80 9.08
N PHE A 45 1.05 10.39 9.43
CA PHE A 45 2.15 10.14 8.49
C PHE A 45 2.84 8.80 8.73
N VAL A 46 3.48 8.32 7.65
CA VAL A 46 4.44 7.22 7.70
C VAL A 46 5.78 7.73 7.18
N ASN A 47 6.84 7.54 7.96
CA ASN A 47 8.20 7.91 7.59
C ASN A 47 8.86 6.75 6.83
N ILE A 48 9.17 6.93 5.57
CA ILE A 48 9.88 5.94 4.78
C ILE A 48 11.37 6.29 4.76
N THR A 49 12.14 5.59 5.57
CA THR A 49 13.59 5.77 5.70
C THR A 49 14.38 4.56 5.25
N HIS A 50 13.72 3.41 5.18
CA HIS A 50 14.33 2.12 4.89
C HIS A 50 13.35 1.15 4.20
N GLN A 51 13.88 0.03 3.77
CA GLN A 51 13.13 -1.06 3.15
C GLN A 51 13.74 -2.41 3.56
N LEU A 52 12.91 -3.44 3.69
CA LEU A 52 13.37 -4.78 4.02
C LEU A 52 13.47 -5.64 2.77
N GLN A 53 14.59 -6.32 2.63
CA GLN A 53 14.80 -7.35 1.62
C GLN A 53 15.12 -8.69 2.28
N TYR A 54 14.77 -9.76 1.59
CA TYR A 54 15.09 -11.13 1.99
C TYR A 54 15.74 -11.82 0.81
N ASN A 55 17.06 -11.83 0.82
CA ASN A 55 17.88 -12.28 -0.30
C ASN A 55 18.94 -13.27 0.15
N ASN A 56 19.46 -14.03 -0.80
CA ASN A 56 20.65 -14.84 -0.58
C ASN A 56 21.89 -13.92 -0.54
N VAL A 57 22.46 -13.74 0.63
CA VAL A 57 23.61 -12.84 0.90
C VAL A 57 24.92 -13.63 1.00
N GLY A 58 24.93 -14.87 0.65
CA GLY A 58 26.11 -15.72 0.75
C GLY A 58 25.79 -17.15 0.33
N LYS A 59 26.72 -18.05 0.50
CA LYS A 59 26.68 -19.34 -0.15
C LYS A 59 25.52 -20.27 0.26
N ASP A 60 24.81 -20.04 1.39
CA ASP A 60 23.95 -21.09 1.91
C ASP A 60 22.56 -20.71 2.45
N ALA A 61 22.19 -19.44 2.62
CA ALA A 61 20.87 -19.09 3.13
C ALA A 61 20.40 -17.67 2.79
N CYS A 62 19.07 -17.53 2.60
CA CYS A 62 18.45 -16.21 2.52
C CYS A 62 18.41 -15.54 3.90
N GLN A 63 18.75 -14.26 3.94
CA GLN A 63 18.76 -13.45 5.16
C GLN A 63 17.95 -12.17 4.97
N TYR A 64 17.42 -11.68 6.09
CA TYR A 64 16.84 -10.35 6.14
C TYR A 64 17.93 -9.30 6.12
N GLN A 65 17.69 -8.23 5.38
CA GLN A 65 18.53 -7.04 5.33
C GLN A 65 17.68 -5.80 5.29
N ILE A 66 18.07 -4.80 6.07
CA ILE A 66 17.53 -3.45 5.93
C ILE A 66 18.42 -2.66 4.98
N LEU A 67 17.80 -2.08 3.97
CA LEU A 67 18.48 -1.25 2.98
C LEU A 67 17.88 0.16 2.98
N THR A 68 18.71 1.16 2.76
CA THR A 68 18.22 2.51 2.46
C THR A 68 17.55 2.55 1.07
N PRO A 69 16.57 3.43 0.84
CA PRO A 69 16.02 3.65 -0.49
C PRO A 69 17.12 3.99 -1.50
N LYS A 70 16.97 3.50 -2.74
CA LYS A 70 17.97 3.69 -3.80
C LYS A 70 18.21 5.15 -4.20
N SER A 71 17.30 6.05 -3.88
CA SER A 71 17.38 7.48 -4.19
C SER A 71 17.06 8.31 -2.96
N LYS A 72 17.57 9.55 -2.92
CA LYS A 72 17.24 10.51 -1.84
C LYS A 72 15.74 10.78 -1.76
N SER A 73 15.04 10.80 -2.89
CA SER A 73 13.58 10.95 -2.93
C SER A 73 12.81 9.75 -2.38
N GLY A 74 13.47 8.60 -2.22
CA GLY A 74 12.89 7.43 -1.57
C GLY A 74 12.69 7.63 -0.06
N VAL A 75 13.53 8.46 0.58
CA VAL A 75 13.33 8.89 1.97
C VAL A 75 12.30 10.01 1.99
N ARG A 76 11.14 9.75 2.58
CA ARG A 76 9.99 10.65 2.52
C ARG A 76 8.96 10.38 3.60
N ASN A 77 8.14 11.39 3.87
CA ASN A 77 6.94 11.25 4.70
C ASN A 77 5.73 11.05 3.79
N VAL A 78 4.99 9.98 4.01
CA VAL A 78 3.79 9.62 3.27
C VAL A 78 2.56 9.92 4.12
N PRO A 79 1.68 10.84 3.69
CA PRO A 79 0.46 11.13 4.44
C PRO A 79 -0.48 9.91 4.40
N LEU A 80 -1.10 9.62 5.53
CA LEU A 80 -2.08 8.56 5.69
C LEU A 80 -3.48 9.06 5.30
N SER A 81 -4.16 8.34 4.43
CA SER A 81 -5.61 8.48 4.29
C SER A 81 -6.31 7.95 5.55
N ASN A 82 -7.55 8.40 5.81
CA ASN A 82 -8.33 7.90 6.94
C ASN A 82 -8.40 6.36 6.93
N ALA A 83 -8.69 5.77 5.78
CA ALA A 83 -8.76 4.31 5.64
C ALA A 83 -7.42 3.60 5.92
N ALA A 84 -6.28 4.22 5.59
CA ALA A 84 -4.97 3.67 5.90
C ALA A 84 -4.64 3.79 7.39
N ARG A 85 -5.03 4.91 8.03
CA ARG A 85 -4.90 5.13 9.47
C ARG A 85 -5.73 4.11 10.25
N ASP A 86 -6.99 3.95 9.89
CA ASP A 86 -7.89 2.98 10.54
C ASP A 86 -7.34 1.55 10.43
N ALA A 87 -6.82 1.16 9.26
CA ALA A 87 -6.20 -0.12 9.04
C ALA A 87 -4.94 -0.34 9.89
N LEU A 88 -4.09 0.68 10.07
CA LEU A 88 -2.93 0.60 10.94
C LEU A 88 -3.33 0.52 12.42
N MET A 89 -4.34 1.28 12.84
CA MET A 89 -4.88 1.19 14.21
C MET A 89 -5.42 -0.21 14.51
N GLU A 90 -6.16 -0.81 13.57
CA GLU A 90 -6.65 -2.17 13.71
C GLU A 90 -5.51 -3.20 13.71
N GLN A 91 -4.49 -3.02 12.88
CA GLN A 91 -3.30 -3.88 12.90
C GLN A 91 -2.58 -3.82 14.25
N MET A 92 -2.44 -2.63 14.83
CA MET A 92 -1.85 -2.45 16.17
C MET A 92 -2.67 -3.19 17.24
N LYS A 93 -4.00 -3.00 17.21
CA LYS A 93 -4.92 -3.68 18.12
C LYS A 93 -4.79 -5.21 18.01
N ASN A 94 -4.81 -5.74 16.79
CA ASN A 94 -4.66 -7.18 16.53
C ASN A 94 -3.32 -7.74 17.03
N GLN A 95 -2.21 -6.97 16.89
CA GLN A 95 -0.91 -7.41 17.42
C GLN A 95 -0.90 -7.46 18.95
N ILE A 96 -1.52 -6.46 19.61
CA ILE A 96 -1.64 -6.40 21.07
C ILE A 96 -2.51 -7.58 21.56
N GLU A 97 -3.68 -7.80 20.99
CA GLU A 97 -4.61 -8.87 21.39
C GLU A 97 -4.03 -10.27 21.17
N MET A 98 -3.19 -10.46 20.16
CA MET A 98 -2.56 -11.73 19.85
C MET A 98 -1.19 -11.91 20.52
N ASP A 99 -0.74 -10.95 21.35
CA ASP A 99 0.62 -10.90 21.94
C ASP A 99 1.74 -11.10 20.89
N LYS A 100 1.53 -10.54 19.69
CA LYS A 100 2.46 -10.66 18.58
C LYS A 100 3.43 -9.49 18.55
N LYS A 101 4.49 -9.59 19.36
CA LYS A 101 5.65 -8.72 19.19
C LYS A 101 6.69 -9.42 18.32
N THR A 102 7.22 -8.70 17.35
CA THR A 102 8.40 -9.15 16.61
C THR A 102 9.62 -8.96 17.52
N GLU A 103 10.05 -10.04 18.18
CA GLU A 103 11.25 -10.04 19.02
C GLU A 103 12.55 -9.98 18.19
N ILE A 104 12.42 -10.10 16.86
CA ILE A 104 13.57 -10.12 15.95
C ILE A 104 13.99 -8.69 15.67
N GLU A 105 15.24 -8.40 15.97
CA GLU A 105 15.94 -7.19 15.53
C GLU A 105 16.72 -7.49 14.25
N ILE A 106 16.58 -6.65 13.24
CA ILE A 106 17.27 -6.75 11.95
C ILE A 106 17.95 -5.41 11.68
N ASP A 107 19.27 -5.40 11.65
CA ASP A 107 20.09 -4.21 11.41
C ASP A 107 19.68 -2.99 12.29
N GLY A 108 19.30 -3.23 13.56
CA GLY A 108 18.87 -2.21 14.52
C GLY A 108 17.37 -1.87 14.47
N TYR A 109 16.60 -2.48 13.58
CA TYR A 109 15.15 -2.27 13.46
C TYR A 109 14.37 -3.42 14.10
N LYS A 110 13.33 -3.09 14.83
CA LYS A 110 12.44 -4.02 15.55
C LYS A 110 10.98 -3.57 15.45
N ASP A 111 10.07 -4.31 16.05
CA ASP A 111 8.64 -3.97 16.12
C ASP A 111 8.01 -3.74 14.75
N PHE A 112 8.26 -4.67 13.81
CA PHE A 112 7.72 -4.61 12.46
C PHE A 112 6.19 -4.67 12.46
N VAL A 113 5.56 -3.78 11.69
CA VAL A 113 4.09 -3.69 11.56
C VAL A 113 3.50 -4.96 10.98
N PHE A 114 4.20 -5.62 10.06
CA PHE A 114 3.71 -6.82 9.37
C PHE A 114 4.62 -8.01 9.63
N SER A 115 4.09 -8.97 10.37
CA SER A 115 4.78 -10.21 10.72
C SER A 115 3.96 -11.44 10.34
N ASN A 116 4.64 -12.56 10.15
CA ASN A 116 4.02 -13.86 9.92
C ASN A 116 3.66 -14.55 11.25
N ARG A 117 3.16 -15.79 11.18
CA ARG A 117 2.78 -16.58 12.37
C ARG A 117 3.96 -16.92 13.30
N GLN A 118 5.19 -16.83 12.80
CA GLN A 118 6.42 -17.05 13.59
C GLN A 118 7.04 -15.74 14.09
N ASN A 119 6.27 -14.67 14.11
CA ASN A 119 6.70 -13.33 14.51
C ASN A 119 7.89 -12.77 13.70
N LYS A 120 8.12 -13.29 12.48
CA LYS A 120 9.12 -12.76 11.55
C LYS A 120 8.49 -11.75 10.58
N PRO A 121 9.19 -10.68 10.20
CA PRO A 121 8.70 -9.72 9.23
C PRO A 121 8.26 -10.39 7.93
N PHE A 122 7.28 -9.82 7.24
CA PHE A 122 6.90 -10.28 5.92
C PHE A 122 8.05 -10.11 4.94
N ILE A 123 8.13 -11.02 3.99
CA ILE A 123 9.00 -10.90 2.82
C ILE A 123 8.18 -10.45 1.60
N THR A 124 8.82 -9.86 0.61
CA THR A 124 8.15 -9.29 -0.58
C THR A 124 7.30 -10.30 -1.34
N GLN A 125 7.69 -11.58 -1.34
CA GLN A 125 6.92 -12.68 -1.94
C GLN A 125 5.61 -12.95 -1.18
N THR A 126 5.59 -12.76 0.14
CA THR A 126 4.38 -12.93 0.95
C THR A 126 3.31 -11.95 0.53
N ILE A 127 3.67 -10.68 0.27
CA ILE A 127 2.74 -9.65 -0.21
C ILE A 127 2.06 -10.07 -1.52
N GLY A 128 2.83 -10.58 -2.49
CA GLY A 128 2.29 -11.08 -3.75
C GLY A 128 1.31 -12.24 -3.57
N ARG A 129 1.66 -13.22 -2.70
CA ARG A 129 0.78 -14.36 -2.41
C ARG A 129 -0.53 -13.94 -1.74
N ILE A 130 -0.47 -12.95 -0.83
CA ILE A 130 -1.67 -12.41 -0.19
C ILE A 130 -2.59 -11.75 -1.21
N LEU A 131 -2.05 -10.94 -2.12
CA LEU A 131 -2.85 -10.30 -3.18
C LEU A 131 -3.50 -11.31 -4.10
N ASN A 132 -2.74 -12.31 -4.56
CA ASN A 132 -3.30 -13.35 -5.42
C ASN A 132 -4.45 -14.06 -4.72
N ARG A 133 -4.28 -14.43 -3.44
CA ARG A 133 -5.35 -15.07 -2.67
C ARG A 133 -6.60 -14.20 -2.57
N ILE A 134 -6.47 -12.90 -2.30
CA ILE A 134 -7.62 -11.98 -2.25
C ILE A 134 -8.37 -11.95 -3.58
N VAL A 135 -7.64 -11.90 -4.70
CA VAL A 135 -8.24 -11.90 -6.05
C VAL A 135 -8.92 -13.24 -6.34
N ASP A 136 -8.28 -14.35 -5.99
CA ASP A 136 -8.82 -15.69 -6.22
C ASP A 136 -10.08 -15.93 -5.38
N ASP A 137 -10.09 -15.53 -4.10
CA ASP A 137 -11.24 -15.64 -3.21
C ASP A 137 -12.41 -14.80 -3.77
N TYR A 138 -12.18 -13.54 -4.14
CA TYR A 138 -13.18 -12.66 -4.74
C TYR A 138 -13.74 -13.24 -6.05
N ASN A 139 -12.88 -13.72 -6.95
CA ASN A 139 -13.30 -14.29 -8.22
C ASN A 139 -14.07 -15.61 -8.04
N SER A 140 -13.73 -16.36 -7.01
CA SER A 140 -14.46 -17.59 -6.63
C SER A 140 -15.86 -17.28 -6.13
N ASP A 141 -16.01 -16.22 -5.32
CA ASP A 141 -17.32 -15.80 -4.81
C ASP A 141 -18.22 -15.26 -5.93
N ILE A 142 -17.70 -14.47 -6.87
CA ILE A 142 -18.46 -14.06 -8.06
C ILE A 142 -19.00 -15.26 -8.83
N LYS A 143 -18.20 -16.31 -9.01
CA LYS A 143 -18.63 -17.52 -9.70
C LYS A 143 -19.74 -18.27 -8.97
N LYS A 144 -19.69 -18.30 -7.63
CA LYS A 144 -20.69 -18.97 -6.78
C LYS A 144 -22.04 -18.25 -6.77
N PHE A 145 -22.00 -16.92 -6.66
CA PHE A 145 -23.23 -16.12 -6.50
C PHE A 145 -23.88 -15.69 -7.81
N GLY A 146 -23.27 -16.01 -8.96
CA GLY A 146 -23.83 -15.75 -10.28
C GLY A 146 -24.13 -14.27 -10.50
N GLY A 147 -23.27 -13.52 -11.15
CA GLY A 147 -23.49 -12.09 -11.37
C GLY A 147 -22.93 -11.61 -12.73
N THR A 148 -23.39 -10.44 -13.14
CA THR A 148 -22.85 -9.70 -14.30
C THR A 148 -21.52 -9.02 -13.99
N ILE A 149 -20.98 -9.20 -12.77
CA ILE A 149 -19.74 -8.59 -12.31
C ILE A 149 -18.56 -9.33 -12.97
N LYS A 150 -17.70 -8.56 -13.64
CA LYS A 150 -16.49 -9.11 -14.26
C LYS A 150 -15.48 -9.52 -13.18
N PRO A 151 -14.84 -10.70 -13.33
CA PRO A 151 -13.76 -11.08 -12.44
C PRO A 151 -12.62 -10.07 -12.46
N LEU A 152 -11.95 -9.91 -11.31
CA LEU A 152 -10.74 -9.12 -11.24
C LEU A 152 -9.61 -9.78 -12.02
N PRO A 153 -8.82 -9.01 -12.79
CA PRO A 153 -7.61 -9.52 -13.43
C PRO A 153 -6.54 -9.85 -12.38
N HIS A 154 -5.45 -10.46 -12.80
CA HIS A 154 -4.29 -10.62 -11.93
C HIS A 154 -3.78 -9.26 -11.45
N ILE A 155 -3.74 -9.07 -10.12
CA ILE A 155 -3.30 -7.83 -9.48
C ILE A 155 -1.92 -8.04 -8.86
N HIS A 156 -0.99 -7.14 -9.18
CA HIS A 156 0.33 -7.10 -8.58
C HIS A 156 0.55 -5.76 -7.84
N PRO A 157 1.43 -5.70 -6.83
CA PRO A 157 1.61 -4.50 -6.00
C PRO A 157 1.94 -3.23 -6.75
N HIS A 158 2.69 -3.32 -7.85
CA HIS A 158 2.96 -2.15 -8.71
C HIS A 158 1.69 -1.59 -9.34
N LEU A 159 0.76 -2.44 -9.77
CA LEU A 159 -0.52 -2.00 -10.32
C LEU A 159 -1.32 -1.19 -9.29
N LEU A 160 -1.33 -1.62 -8.04
CA LEU A 160 -2.01 -0.88 -6.96
C LEU A 160 -1.39 0.49 -6.72
N ARG A 161 -0.05 0.55 -6.72
CA ARG A 161 0.68 1.80 -6.60
C ARG A 161 0.40 2.74 -7.79
N HIS A 162 0.39 2.22 -9.02
CA HIS A 162 0.04 2.97 -10.22
C HIS A 162 -1.39 3.50 -10.14
N THR A 163 -2.36 2.65 -9.77
CA THR A 163 -3.76 3.04 -9.60
C THR A 163 -3.91 4.15 -8.55
N SER A 164 -3.21 4.06 -7.42
CA SER A 164 -3.21 5.10 -6.39
C SER A 164 -2.66 6.43 -6.92
N CYS A 165 -1.56 6.39 -7.67
CA CYS A 165 -0.98 7.56 -8.32
C CYS A 165 -1.95 8.21 -9.31
N SER A 166 -2.57 7.43 -10.20
CA SER A 166 -3.56 7.91 -11.18
C SER A 166 -4.77 8.54 -10.49
N ARG A 167 -5.31 7.89 -9.45
CA ARG A 167 -6.45 8.44 -8.68
C ARG A 167 -6.13 9.74 -7.97
N MET A 168 -4.93 9.89 -7.42
CA MET A 168 -4.51 11.17 -6.85
C MET A 168 -4.34 12.25 -7.93
N ALA A 169 -3.81 11.89 -9.09
CA ALA A 169 -3.75 12.76 -10.24
C ALA A 169 -5.16 13.20 -10.70
N GLU A 170 -6.10 12.27 -10.79
CA GLU A 170 -7.52 12.53 -11.07
C GLU A 170 -8.17 13.44 -10.02
N ALA A 171 -7.83 13.29 -8.76
CA ALA A 171 -8.28 14.15 -7.66
C ALA A 171 -7.66 15.56 -7.67
N GLY A 172 -6.74 15.85 -8.60
CA GLY A 172 -6.13 17.18 -8.73
C GLY A 172 -4.85 17.40 -7.95
N VAL A 173 -4.25 16.34 -7.36
CA VAL A 173 -2.94 16.47 -6.71
C VAL A 173 -1.91 16.90 -7.75
N VAL A 174 -1.21 17.99 -7.49
CA VAL A 174 -0.22 18.52 -8.45
C VAL A 174 0.95 17.57 -8.66
N PRO A 175 1.54 17.50 -9.85
CA PRO A 175 2.58 16.53 -10.19
C PRO A 175 3.79 16.53 -9.24
N ARG A 176 4.18 17.70 -8.76
CA ARG A 176 5.31 17.82 -7.83
C ARG A 176 5.02 17.14 -6.49
N THR A 177 3.86 17.43 -5.88
CA THR A 177 3.42 16.77 -4.64
C THR A 177 3.29 15.26 -4.83
N LEU A 178 2.75 14.84 -5.99
CA LEU A 178 2.63 13.44 -6.31
C LEU A 178 4.00 12.76 -6.44
N GLN A 179 4.98 13.43 -7.06
CA GLN A 179 6.36 12.96 -7.13
C GLN A 179 6.95 12.72 -5.73
N ASP A 180 6.77 13.69 -4.85
CA ASP A 180 7.30 13.64 -3.48
C ASP A 180 6.64 12.52 -2.67
N ILE A 181 5.32 12.38 -2.72
CA ILE A 181 4.58 11.30 -2.05
C ILE A 181 4.99 9.92 -2.59
N MET A 182 5.13 9.79 -3.91
CA MET A 182 5.51 8.54 -4.56
C MET A 182 7.00 8.22 -4.37
N GLY A 183 7.84 9.18 -4.04
CA GLY A 183 9.29 9.00 -3.96
C GLY A 183 9.94 8.72 -5.31
N HIS A 184 9.38 9.29 -6.40
CA HIS A 184 9.93 9.10 -7.73
C HIS A 184 11.20 9.93 -7.92
N ALA A 185 12.28 9.29 -8.38
CA ALA A 185 13.57 9.95 -8.60
C ALA A 185 13.50 11.03 -9.70
N SER A 186 12.57 10.92 -10.65
CA SER A 186 12.39 11.90 -11.71
C SER A 186 10.93 12.28 -11.92
N MET A 187 10.68 13.52 -12.33
CA MET A 187 9.36 14.00 -12.72
C MET A 187 8.79 13.22 -13.91
N LYS A 188 9.64 12.74 -14.82
CA LYS A 188 9.21 11.94 -15.96
C LYS A 188 8.38 10.73 -15.54
N MET A 189 8.81 9.99 -14.52
CA MET A 189 8.06 8.83 -14.00
C MET A 189 6.67 9.22 -13.49
N THR A 190 6.54 10.39 -12.86
CA THR A 190 5.26 10.89 -12.38
C THR A 190 4.39 11.34 -13.55
N MET A 191 4.96 12.03 -14.51
CA MET A 191 4.22 12.55 -15.68
C MET A 191 3.73 11.44 -16.61
N GLU A 192 4.46 10.33 -16.75
CA GLU A 192 3.97 9.16 -17.50
C GLU A 192 2.67 8.62 -16.92
N LEU A 193 2.52 8.62 -15.60
CA LEU A 193 1.28 8.23 -14.93
C LEU A 193 0.20 9.33 -14.97
N TYR A 194 0.63 10.58 -14.96
CA TYR A 194 -0.26 11.75 -14.96
C TYR A 194 -0.89 11.99 -16.33
N ASN A 195 -0.21 11.63 -17.41
CA ASN A 195 -0.66 11.85 -18.80
C ASN A 195 -1.81 10.94 -19.24
N HIS A 196 -2.21 9.96 -18.42
CA HIS A 196 -3.49 9.24 -18.61
C HIS A 196 -4.71 10.06 -18.19
N VAL A 197 -4.62 11.41 -18.37
CA VAL A 197 -5.73 12.33 -18.12
C VAL A 197 -6.79 12.11 -19.19
N THR A 198 -7.99 11.78 -18.79
CA THR A 198 -9.13 11.60 -19.69
C THR A 198 -9.52 12.94 -20.34
N ASP A 199 -10.07 12.91 -21.55
CA ASP A 199 -10.61 14.09 -22.26
C ASP A 199 -11.62 14.87 -21.40
N GLU A 200 -12.36 14.18 -20.55
CA GLU A 200 -13.29 14.75 -19.58
C GLU A 200 -12.61 15.71 -18.60
N ARG A 201 -11.40 15.38 -18.14
CA ARG A 201 -10.64 16.26 -17.26
C ARG A 201 -10.12 17.49 -17.98
N LEU A 202 -9.66 17.35 -19.22
CA LEU A 202 -9.25 18.49 -20.05
C LEU A 202 -10.43 19.45 -20.23
N THR A 203 -11.61 18.93 -20.52
CA THR A 203 -12.84 19.72 -20.64
C THR A 203 -13.17 20.46 -19.34
N ASN A 204 -13.09 19.79 -18.18
CA ASN A 204 -13.34 20.39 -16.88
C ASN A 204 -12.33 21.50 -16.52
N GLU A 205 -11.04 21.33 -16.85
CA GLU A 205 -10.03 22.37 -16.63
C GLU A 205 -10.28 23.61 -17.49
N ILE A 206 -10.68 23.43 -18.74
CA ILE A 206 -11.07 24.57 -19.62
C ILE A 206 -12.30 25.27 -19.07
N GLN A 207 -13.31 24.58 -18.59
CA GLN A 207 -14.49 25.19 -17.97
C GLN A 207 -14.12 25.99 -16.71
N LYS A 208 -13.20 25.52 -15.87
CA LYS A 208 -12.70 26.31 -14.73
C LYS A 208 -12.03 27.62 -15.16
N LEU A 209 -11.25 27.61 -16.24
CA LEU A 209 -10.62 28.79 -16.78
C LEU A 209 -11.69 29.79 -17.31
N ASN A 210 -12.71 29.31 -18.00
CA ASN A 210 -13.79 30.14 -18.50
C ASN A 210 -14.56 30.80 -17.35
N ASN A 211 -14.83 30.10 -16.28
CA ASN A 211 -15.54 30.62 -15.10
C ASN A 211 -14.71 31.65 -14.30
N ARG A 212 -13.37 31.59 -14.34
CA ARG A 212 -12.50 32.61 -13.70
C ARG A 212 -12.40 33.93 -14.46
N ARG A 213 -12.78 33.97 -15.74
CA ARG A 213 -12.77 35.21 -16.55
C ARG A 213 -14.02 36.05 -16.39
N ILE A 214 -15.01 35.60 -15.64
CA ILE A 214 -16.32 36.26 -15.45
C ILE A 214 -16.41 36.90 -14.03
N SER A 215 -15.34 36.85 -13.24
CA SER A 215 -15.20 37.56 -11.96
C SER A 215 -14.16 38.65 -12.10
#